data_4ac6f66ee5df0e0ba608a5332c1b4b16
#
_entry.id   4ac6f66ee5df0e0ba608a5332c1b4b16
#
_cell.length_a   1.000
_cell.length_b   1.000
_cell.length_c   1.000
_cell.angle_alpha   90.00
_cell.angle_beta   90.00
_cell.angle_gamma   90.00
#
_symmetry.space_group_name_H-M   'P 1'
#
loop_
_entity.id
_entity.type
_entity.pdbx_description
1 polymer ?
#
loop_
_entity_poly.entity_id
_entity_poly.type
_entity_poly.pdbx_seq_one_letter_code
_entity_poly.pdbx_strand_id
1 'polypeptide(L)'
;MKSITFEEHYVVDEIQQETFNNVEVDDNGVPLKAMLQALSEETGFDNDDVLESDENHDKRLHFMDAQDVQYQVLSYGNTPPSLVTGEKSIELCRRANDKLYDYIQQYPDRFLGFATLPINEPEVAAEELKRCIKELNFKGALIAGRTNNQFLETSDFEIVFATAADLDVPIYVHPAVLPAKNYQDYYASDTYDDVVASTFASFGFGWHMNVGIQAVRLVLSGLFDRHPNLKLIIGHWGEFVSFFLDRMDQPLVARDLKKPVSQYFKDHFYITPSGMLTQPQFDMVRHYFGDNHILYSADYPYIQPETLGIFLEELDVDQETKEKIAYGNAERLLYLK
;
A
#
# COMPACT_ATOMS: atom_id res chain seq x y z
N MET A 1 -23.97 0.63 -3.79
CA MET A 1 -23.77 0.88 -2.32
C MET A 1 -22.57 1.80 -2.18
N LYS A 2 -22.68 2.89 -1.40
CA LYS A 2 -21.52 3.80 -1.21
C LYS A 2 -20.37 3.10 -0.54
N SER A 3 -19.13 3.36 -1.01
CA SER A 3 -17.92 2.74 -0.48
C SER A 3 -16.83 3.77 -0.17
N ILE A 4 -15.87 3.36 0.67
CA ILE A 4 -14.61 4.05 0.95
C ILE A 4 -13.50 3.13 0.49
N THR A 5 -12.70 3.59 -0.46
CA THR A 5 -11.66 2.75 -1.07
C THR A 5 -10.25 3.22 -0.67
N PHE A 6 -9.35 2.26 -0.54
CA PHE A 6 -7.94 2.45 -0.22
C PHE A 6 -7.06 2.07 -1.41
N GLU A 7 -5.75 2.34 -1.30
CA GLU A 7 -4.81 2.01 -2.37
C GLU A 7 -5.20 2.65 -3.71
N GLU A 8 -5.59 3.92 -3.59
CA GLU A 8 -5.93 4.75 -4.72
C GLU A 8 -4.77 5.72 -4.95
N HIS A 9 -4.15 5.60 -6.11
CA HIS A 9 -2.85 6.21 -6.34
C HIS A 9 -2.93 7.55 -7.04
N TYR A 10 -1.94 8.40 -6.76
CA TYR A 10 -1.66 9.64 -7.47
C TYR A 10 -0.15 9.83 -7.63
N VAL A 11 0.24 10.63 -8.58
CA VAL A 11 1.58 11.19 -8.69
C VAL A 11 1.53 12.70 -8.91
N VAL A 12 2.62 13.39 -8.59
CA VAL A 12 2.85 14.78 -8.95
C VAL A 12 3.93 14.81 -10.00
N ASP A 13 3.62 15.26 -11.22
CA ASP A 13 4.49 15.11 -12.40
C ASP A 13 5.91 15.66 -12.16
N GLU A 14 6.03 16.90 -11.66
CA GLU A 14 7.33 17.50 -11.35
C GLU A 14 8.13 16.70 -10.30
N ILE A 15 7.45 16.13 -9.29
CA ILE A 15 8.09 15.33 -8.24
C ILE A 15 8.52 13.97 -8.80
N GLN A 16 7.69 13.36 -9.63
CA GLN A 16 8.01 12.09 -10.29
C GLN A 16 9.24 12.24 -11.19
N GLN A 17 9.31 13.29 -12.00
CA GLN A 17 10.47 13.59 -12.84
C GLN A 17 11.73 13.84 -12.01
N GLU A 18 11.62 14.61 -10.91
CA GLU A 18 12.75 14.84 -10.02
C GLU A 18 13.17 13.53 -9.33
N THR A 19 12.23 12.68 -8.91
CA THR A 19 12.54 11.36 -8.33
C THR A 19 13.32 10.53 -9.33
N PHE A 20 12.84 10.36 -10.56
CA PHE A 20 13.54 9.61 -11.61
C PHE A 20 14.93 10.13 -11.93
N ASN A 21 15.14 11.44 -11.86
CA ASN A 21 16.44 12.04 -12.15
C ASN A 21 17.46 11.83 -11.02
N ASN A 22 16.99 11.51 -9.80
CA ASN A 22 17.83 11.39 -8.62
C ASN A 22 17.84 9.96 -8.01
N VAL A 23 17.08 9.00 -8.57
CA VAL A 23 17.19 7.60 -8.16
C VAL A 23 18.56 7.08 -8.52
N GLU A 24 19.30 6.65 -7.51
CA GLU A 24 20.56 5.96 -7.72
C GLU A 24 20.31 4.61 -8.39
N VAL A 25 21.07 4.33 -9.44
CA VAL A 25 21.11 3.00 -10.04
C VAL A 25 21.79 2.09 -9.02
N ASP A 26 21.11 1.02 -8.62
CA ASP A 26 21.71 -0.02 -7.79
C ASP A 26 23.09 -0.43 -8.38
N ASP A 27 24.12 -0.62 -7.51
CA ASP A 27 25.49 -1.04 -7.84
C ASP A 27 25.55 -2.31 -8.71
N ASN A 28 24.46 -3.03 -8.88
CA ASN A 28 24.34 -4.24 -9.70
C ASN A 28 23.71 -4.00 -11.09
N GLY A 29 23.44 -2.75 -11.44
CA GLY A 29 23.08 -2.37 -12.82
C GLY A 29 21.72 -2.81 -13.31
N VAL A 30 20.79 -3.21 -12.44
CA VAL A 30 19.39 -3.34 -12.86
C VAL A 30 18.83 -1.92 -12.92
N PRO A 31 18.48 -1.46 -14.11
CA PRO A 31 17.96 -0.12 -14.26
C PRO A 31 16.53 -0.15 -13.70
N LEU A 32 16.35 0.26 -12.43
CA LEU A 32 15.03 0.58 -11.90
C LEU A 32 14.23 1.41 -12.91
N LYS A 33 14.91 2.36 -13.54
CA LYS A 33 14.38 3.19 -14.62
C LYS A 33 13.91 2.38 -15.83
N ALA A 34 14.67 1.38 -16.28
CA ALA A 34 14.26 0.54 -17.42
C ALA A 34 13.09 -0.38 -17.06
N MET A 35 13.04 -0.87 -15.82
CA MET A 35 11.93 -1.69 -15.34
C MET A 35 10.64 -0.87 -15.19
N LEU A 36 10.73 0.32 -14.62
CA LEU A 36 9.58 1.23 -14.52
C LEU A 36 9.12 1.73 -15.90
N GLN A 37 10.05 1.95 -16.83
CA GLN A 37 9.74 2.33 -18.20
C GLN A 37 9.07 1.17 -18.96
N ALA A 38 9.56 -0.06 -18.82
CA ALA A 38 8.93 -1.25 -19.39
C ALA A 38 7.53 -1.49 -18.82
N LEU A 39 7.34 -1.29 -17.53
CA LEU A 39 6.03 -1.36 -16.88
C LEU A 39 5.07 -0.30 -17.45
N SER A 40 5.52 0.95 -17.62
CA SER A 40 4.72 2.03 -18.17
C SER A 40 4.34 1.77 -19.64
N GLU A 41 5.29 1.29 -20.46
CA GLU A 41 5.04 1.00 -21.88
C GLU A 41 4.10 -0.19 -22.08
N GLU A 42 4.15 -1.19 -21.21
CA GLU A 42 3.39 -2.44 -21.33
C GLU A 42 1.97 -2.33 -20.77
N THR A 43 1.80 -1.58 -19.70
CA THR A 43 0.49 -1.40 -19.06
C THR A 43 -0.36 -0.32 -19.72
N GLY A 44 0.21 0.49 -20.62
CA GLY A 44 -0.50 1.60 -21.27
C GLY A 44 -0.94 2.69 -20.29
N PHE A 45 -0.29 2.80 -19.13
CA PHE A 45 -0.55 3.85 -18.16
C PHE A 45 -0.05 5.21 -18.69
N ASP A 46 -0.90 5.87 -19.43
CA ASP A 46 -0.72 7.25 -19.88
C ASP A 46 -1.01 8.21 -18.72
N ASN A 47 -0.12 8.29 -17.71
CA ASN A 47 -0.16 9.32 -16.66
C ASN A 47 -1.56 9.62 -16.05
N ASP A 48 -2.46 8.63 -16.03
CA ASP A 48 -3.82 8.80 -15.49
C ASP A 48 -3.84 9.06 -13.96
N ASP A 49 -2.67 8.93 -13.31
CA ASP A 49 -2.46 9.20 -11.89
C ASP A 49 -1.94 10.61 -11.57
N VAL A 50 -1.62 11.43 -12.60
CA VAL A 50 -1.10 12.78 -12.39
C VAL A 50 -2.14 13.69 -11.76
N LEU A 51 -1.80 14.18 -10.56
CA LEU A 51 -2.71 14.95 -9.70
C LEU A 51 -3.09 16.32 -10.26
N GLU A 52 -2.18 16.98 -10.99
CA GLU A 52 -2.39 18.32 -11.53
C GLU A 52 -3.16 18.34 -12.86
N SER A 53 -3.54 17.19 -13.40
CA SER A 53 -4.29 17.10 -14.66
C SER A 53 -5.79 17.24 -14.43
N ASP A 54 -6.41 18.31 -14.95
CA ASP A 54 -7.86 18.49 -14.88
C ASP A 54 -8.61 17.30 -15.55
N GLU A 55 -8.06 16.75 -16.62
CA GLU A 55 -8.62 15.58 -17.30
C GLU A 55 -8.64 14.35 -16.40
N ASN A 56 -7.55 14.12 -15.66
CA ASN A 56 -7.47 13.01 -14.72
C ASN A 56 -8.41 13.20 -13.51
N HIS A 57 -8.59 14.44 -13.06
CA HIS A 57 -9.59 14.75 -12.01
C HIS A 57 -10.99 14.33 -12.47
N ASP A 58 -11.38 14.75 -13.68
CA ASP A 58 -12.69 14.42 -14.24
C ASP A 58 -12.86 12.91 -14.43
N LYS A 59 -11.85 12.21 -14.96
CA LYS A 59 -11.85 10.76 -15.11
C LYS A 59 -12.01 10.06 -13.75
N ARG A 60 -11.25 10.47 -12.74
CA ARG A 60 -11.30 9.90 -11.39
C ARG A 60 -12.66 10.10 -10.73
N LEU A 61 -13.19 11.32 -10.77
CA LEU A 61 -14.52 11.62 -10.22
C LEU A 61 -15.60 10.84 -10.95
N HIS A 62 -15.50 10.73 -12.28
CA HIS A 62 -16.44 9.93 -13.08
C HIS A 62 -16.39 8.44 -12.71
N PHE A 63 -15.19 7.88 -12.55
CA PHE A 63 -15.02 6.50 -12.07
C PHE A 63 -15.65 6.30 -10.69
N MET A 64 -15.36 7.19 -9.74
CA MET A 64 -15.93 7.14 -8.41
C MET A 64 -17.45 7.17 -8.43
N ASP A 65 -18.04 8.06 -9.23
CA ASP A 65 -19.50 8.18 -9.36
C ASP A 65 -20.13 6.93 -10.01
N ALA A 66 -19.48 6.39 -11.04
CA ALA A 66 -19.94 5.19 -11.74
C ALA A 66 -19.88 3.92 -10.86
N GLN A 67 -18.96 3.89 -9.89
CA GLN A 67 -18.73 2.73 -9.02
C GLN A 67 -19.28 2.93 -7.59
N ASP A 68 -20.07 3.97 -7.33
CA ASP A 68 -20.60 4.31 -5.99
C ASP A 68 -19.47 4.53 -4.93
N VAL A 69 -18.30 5.02 -5.32
CA VAL A 69 -17.20 5.36 -4.40
C VAL A 69 -17.43 6.74 -3.82
N GLN A 70 -17.68 6.82 -2.50
CA GLN A 70 -17.84 8.09 -1.79
C GLN A 70 -16.51 8.75 -1.50
N TYR A 71 -15.55 7.99 -0.96
CA TYR A 71 -14.21 8.47 -0.65
C TYR A 71 -13.15 7.56 -1.25
N GLN A 72 -12.12 8.14 -1.83
CA GLN A 72 -10.84 7.49 -2.08
C GLN A 72 -9.81 7.95 -1.06
N VAL A 73 -9.08 7.01 -0.45
CA VAL A 73 -7.91 7.29 0.37
C VAL A 73 -6.70 7.29 -0.55
N LEU A 74 -6.24 8.49 -0.89
CA LEU A 74 -5.17 8.69 -1.87
C LEU A 74 -3.79 8.46 -1.25
N SER A 75 -2.93 7.77 -1.97
CA SER A 75 -1.53 7.51 -1.63
C SER A 75 -0.63 7.70 -2.86
N TYR A 76 0.66 8.02 -2.64
CA TYR A 76 1.58 8.20 -3.77
C TYR A 76 1.79 6.88 -4.52
N GLY A 77 1.83 6.95 -5.84
CA GLY A 77 1.92 5.78 -6.72
C GLY A 77 3.27 5.06 -6.72
N ASN A 78 3.49 4.24 -7.74
CA ASN A 78 4.60 3.28 -7.83
C ASN A 78 6.02 3.86 -7.87
N THR A 79 6.15 5.18 -7.98
CA THR A 79 7.43 5.90 -8.01
C THR A 79 7.55 6.89 -6.86
N PRO A 80 7.42 6.43 -5.60
CA PRO A 80 7.39 7.34 -4.47
C PRO A 80 8.74 8.08 -4.30
N PRO A 81 8.71 9.34 -3.84
CA PRO A 81 9.90 10.12 -3.57
C PRO A 81 10.88 9.47 -2.58
N SER A 82 10.42 8.51 -1.79
CA SER A 82 11.25 7.70 -0.89
C SER A 82 12.21 6.74 -1.60
N LEU A 83 12.13 6.60 -2.92
CA LEU A 83 13.16 5.93 -3.73
C LEU A 83 14.48 6.72 -3.77
N VAL A 84 14.42 8.02 -3.52
CA VAL A 84 15.60 8.87 -3.36
C VAL A 84 16.02 8.89 -1.89
N THR A 85 17.27 9.20 -1.57
CA THR A 85 17.82 9.25 -0.21
C THR A 85 18.16 10.66 0.24
N GLY A 86 18.36 10.85 1.55
CA GLY A 86 18.84 12.10 2.15
C GLY A 86 17.86 13.28 2.03
N GLU A 87 18.43 14.49 2.02
CA GLU A 87 17.66 15.75 2.02
C GLU A 87 16.69 15.86 0.84
N LYS A 88 17.06 15.26 -0.31
CA LYS A 88 16.20 15.30 -1.50
C LYS A 88 14.92 14.49 -1.30
N SER A 89 15.00 13.30 -0.69
CA SER A 89 13.81 12.51 -0.33
C SER A 89 12.91 13.29 0.63
N ILE A 90 13.49 13.93 1.64
CA ILE A 90 12.76 14.73 2.64
C ILE A 90 11.98 15.86 1.95
N GLU A 91 12.66 16.62 1.07
CA GLU A 91 12.04 17.71 0.32
C GLU A 91 10.88 17.21 -0.53
N LEU A 92 11.12 16.17 -1.34
CA LEU A 92 10.14 15.67 -2.29
C LEU A 92 8.92 15.05 -1.60
N CYS A 93 9.12 14.28 -0.52
CA CYS A 93 8.01 13.73 0.26
C CYS A 93 7.13 14.83 0.86
N ARG A 94 7.73 15.88 1.43
CA ARG A 94 6.96 17.01 1.96
C ARG A 94 6.17 17.73 0.89
N ARG A 95 6.78 18.02 -0.26
CA ARG A 95 6.09 18.63 -1.39
C ARG A 95 4.92 17.77 -1.89
N ALA A 96 5.10 16.44 -1.96
CA ALA A 96 4.03 15.52 -2.35
C ALA A 96 2.85 15.58 -1.37
N ASN A 97 3.12 15.57 -0.06
CA ASN A 97 2.09 15.68 0.95
C ASN A 97 1.35 17.03 0.90
N ASP A 98 2.08 18.13 0.70
CA ASP A 98 1.48 19.45 0.60
C ASP A 98 0.57 19.57 -0.64
N LYS A 99 1.02 19.03 -1.78
CA LYS A 99 0.21 18.97 -3.02
C LYS A 99 -1.05 18.12 -2.84
N LEU A 100 -0.94 16.95 -2.21
CA LEU A 100 -2.10 16.12 -1.88
C LEU A 100 -3.07 16.86 -0.95
N TYR A 101 -2.57 17.55 0.06
CA TYR A 101 -3.40 18.35 0.94
C TYR A 101 -4.18 19.41 0.18
N ASP A 102 -3.52 20.18 -0.68
CA ASP A 102 -4.17 21.21 -1.50
C ASP A 102 -5.27 20.61 -2.40
N TYR A 103 -5.01 19.42 -2.95
CA TYR A 103 -6.01 18.71 -3.75
C TYR A 103 -7.21 18.26 -2.93
N ILE A 104 -6.99 17.68 -1.75
CA ILE A 104 -8.06 17.27 -0.83
C ILE A 104 -8.93 18.50 -0.43
N GLN A 105 -8.32 19.68 -0.23
CA GLN A 105 -9.08 20.88 0.11
C GLN A 105 -10.02 21.34 -1.03
N GLN A 106 -9.74 20.98 -2.27
CA GLN A 106 -10.65 21.26 -3.40
C GLN A 106 -11.84 20.29 -3.45
N TYR A 107 -11.66 19.05 -2.95
CA TYR A 107 -12.69 18.00 -2.98
C TYR A 107 -12.80 17.29 -1.61
N PRO A 108 -13.11 18.03 -0.52
CA PRO A 108 -13.02 17.50 0.85
C PRO A 108 -14.03 16.39 1.16
N ASP A 109 -15.07 16.27 0.35
CA ASP A 109 -16.12 15.24 0.49
C ASP A 109 -15.87 14.01 -0.40
N ARG A 110 -14.71 13.97 -1.08
CA ARG A 110 -14.36 12.88 -2.01
C ARG A 110 -13.02 12.23 -1.70
N PHE A 111 -12.07 12.94 -1.10
CA PHE A 111 -10.71 12.43 -0.91
C PHE A 111 -10.23 12.52 0.54
N LEU A 112 -9.50 11.49 0.93
CA LEU A 112 -8.72 11.41 2.16
C LEU A 112 -7.27 11.14 1.77
N GLY A 113 -6.30 11.48 2.63
CA GLY A 113 -4.88 11.32 2.33
C GLY A 113 -4.17 10.33 3.24
N PHE A 114 -3.27 9.54 2.64
CA PHE A 114 -2.19 8.85 3.31
C PHE A 114 -0.86 9.56 3.00
N ALA A 115 -0.04 9.72 4.03
CA ALA A 115 1.24 10.40 3.92
C ALA A 115 2.26 9.58 3.13
N THR A 116 3.05 10.26 2.32
CA THR A 116 4.28 9.76 1.72
C THR A 116 5.44 10.14 2.64
N LEU A 117 6.22 9.16 3.09
CA LEU A 117 7.25 9.35 4.10
C LEU A 117 8.66 9.20 3.53
N PRO A 118 9.64 10.04 3.93
CA PRO A 118 11.05 9.86 3.61
C PRO A 118 11.63 8.72 4.46
N ILE A 119 11.19 7.50 4.21
CA ILE A 119 11.43 6.32 5.07
C ILE A 119 12.92 5.95 5.18
N ASN A 120 13.76 6.40 4.25
CA ASN A 120 15.21 6.28 4.31
C ASN A 120 15.85 7.07 5.47
N GLU A 121 15.10 8.03 6.05
CA GLU A 121 15.46 8.88 7.17
C GLU A 121 14.41 8.70 8.28
N PRO A 122 14.44 7.60 9.05
CA PRO A 122 13.32 7.18 9.89
C PRO A 122 12.85 8.19 10.94
N GLU A 123 13.76 8.95 11.57
CA GLU A 123 13.42 10.00 12.53
C GLU A 123 12.65 11.14 11.85
N VAL A 124 13.08 11.52 10.63
CA VAL A 124 12.40 12.57 9.85
C VAL A 124 11.06 12.07 9.33
N ALA A 125 10.99 10.79 8.93
CA ALA A 125 9.75 10.15 8.51
C ALA A 125 8.71 10.14 9.64
N ALA A 126 9.13 9.86 10.88
CA ALA A 126 8.26 9.92 12.05
C ALA A 126 7.74 11.35 12.33
N GLU A 127 8.58 12.37 12.18
CA GLU A 127 8.15 13.78 12.33
C GLU A 127 7.22 14.20 11.19
N GLU A 128 7.49 13.78 9.95
CA GLU A 128 6.62 14.07 8.81
C GLU A 128 5.25 13.36 8.96
N LEU A 129 5.21 12.13 9.46
CA LEU A 129 3.96 11.46 9.80
C LEU A 129 3.15 12.27 10.81
N LYS A 130 3.80 12.76 11.90
CA LYS A 130 3.14 13.62 12.90
C LYS A 130 2.57 14.88 12.26
N ARG A 131 3.33 15.54 11.37
CA ARG A 131 2.88 16.73 10.65
C ARG A 131 1.66 16.44 9.80
N CYS A 132 1.71 15.39 8.98
CA CYS A 132 0.63 15.02 8.09
C CYS A 132 -0.67 14.70 8.83
N ILE A 133 -0.58 13.99 9.97
CA ILE A 133 -1.77 13.66 10.76
C ILE A 133 -2.34 14.89 11.48
N LYS A 134 -1.47 15.70 12.13
CA LYS A 134 -1.93 16.78 13.02
C LYS A 134 -2.26 18.08 12.28
N GLU A 135 -1.55 18.38 11.19
CA GLU A 135 -1.66 19.66 10.49
C GLU A 135 -2.42 19.51 9.16
N LEU A 136 -2.22 18.39 8.43
CA LEU A 136 -2.87 18.15 7.15
C LEU A 136 -4.11 17.25 7.26
N ASN A 137 -4.45 16.74 8.46
CA ASN A 137 -5.59 15.86 8.72
C ASN A 137 -5.57 14.56 7.89
N PHE A 138 -4.38 14.08 7.51
CA PHE A 138 -4.24 12.79 6.86
C PHE A 138 -4.62 11.64 7.79
N LYS A 139 -4.93 10.47 7.23
CA LYS A 139 -5.54 9.36 7.96
C LYS A 139 -4.59 8.20 8.24
N GLY A 140 -3.36 8.28 7.76
CA GLY A 140 -2.32 7.26 7.88
C GLY A 140 -1.17 7.56 6.95
N ALA A 141 -0.38 6.55 6.64
CA ALA A 141 0.70 6.63 5.67
C ALA A 141 0.75 5.36 4.81
N LEU A 142 1.35 5.48 3.61
CA LEU A 142 1.74 4.34 2.79
C LEU A 142 3.26 4.28 2.72
N ILE A 143 3.82 3.08 2.95
CA ILE A 143 5.23 2.78 2.80
C ILE A 143 5.38 1.70 1.72
N ALA A 144 6.12 2.01 0.66
CA ALA A 144 6.32 1.11 -0.45
C ALA A 144 7.62 0.31 -0.29
N GLY A 145 7.47 -1.01 -0.26
CA GLY A 145 8.56 -1.96 -0.39
C GLY A 145 9.60 -1.97 0.73
N ARG A 146 10.81 -2.32 0.32
CA ARG A 146 12.01 -2.35 1.17
C ARG A 146 12.76 -1.03 1.03
N THR A 147 13.38 -0.60 2.12
CA THR A 147 14.12 0.65 2.18
C THR A 147 15.60 0.35 2.29
N ASN A 148 16.45 0.92 1.42
CA ASN A 148 17.90 0.66 1.37
C ASN A 148 18.23 -0.85 1.38
N ASN A 149 17.49 -1.64 0.61
CA ASN A 149 17.56 -3.10 0.59
C ASN A 149 17.29 -3.79 1.95
N GLN A 150 16.81 -3.06 2.95
CA GLN A 150 16.45 -3.58 4.27
C GLN A 150 14.93 -3.80 4.37
N PHE A 151 14.54 -4.83 5.10
CA PHE A 151 13.17 -4.99 5.54
C PHE A 151 12.88 -4.08 6.75
N LEU A 152 11.62 -3.69 6.90
CA LEU A 152 11.19 -2.66 7.85
C LEU A 152 11.13 -3.12 9.32
N GLU A 153 11.41 -4.39 9.63
CA GLU A 153 11.46 -4.89 11.00
C GLU A 153 12.75 -4.55 11.75
N THR A 154 13.73 -3.97 11.07
CA THR A 154 14.98 -3.54 11.73
C THR A 154 14.73 -2.38 12.70
N SER A 155 15.57 -2.27 13.73
CA SER A 155 15.40 -1.29 14.81
C SER A 155 15.31 0.17 14.32
N ASP A 156 15.93 0.45 13.18
CA ASP A 156 15.97 1.81 12.64
C ASP A 156 14.60 2.34 12.27
N PHE A 157 13.71 1.46 11.78
CA PHE A 157 12.35 1.84 11.37
C PHE A 157 11.34 1.80 12.52
N GLU A 158 11.69 1.29 13.69
CA GLU A 158 10.74 1.14 14.80
C GLU A 158 10.11 2.46 15.22
N ILE A 159 10.85 3.57 15.13
CA ILE A 159 10.34 4.90 15.49
C ILE A 159 9.12 5.31 14.63
N VAL A 160 9.07 4.90 13.35
CA VAL A 160 7.96 5.21 12.46
C VAL A 160 6.71 4.44 12.88
N PHE A 161 6.85 3.14 13.16
CA PHE A 161 5.76 2.30 13.64
C PHE A 161 5.26 2.70 15.03
N ALA A 162 6.18 3.04 15.94
CA ALA A 162 5.84 3.57 17.25
C ALA A 162 5.03 4.85 17.13
N THR A 163 5.44 5.76 16.25
CA THR A 163 4.73 7.02 16.00
C THR A 163 3.34 6.77 15.43
N ALA A 164 3.17 5.83 14.50
CA ALA A 164 1.86 5.48 13.97
C ALA A 164 0.94 4.88 15.05
N ALA A 165 1.48 4.02 15.91
CA ALA A 165 0.76 3.44 17.05
C ALA A 165 0.34 4.50 18.07
N ASP A 166 1.21 5.47 18.39
CA ASP A 166 0.92 6.59 19.32
C ASP A 166 -0.13 7.56 18.76
N LEU A 167 -0.14 7.76 17.44
CA LEU A 167 -1.14 8.57 16.74
C LEU A 167 -2.43 7.82 16.46
N ASP A 168 -2.45 6.52 16.71
CA ASP A 168 -3.56 5.59 16.43
C ASP A 168 -4.01 5.60 14.96
N VAL A 169 -3.06 5.66 14.03
CA VAL A 169 -3.30 5.67 12.58
C VAL A 169 -2.68 4.43 11.92
N PRO A 170 -3.27 3.91 10.83
CA PRO A 170 -2.73 2.77 10.11
C PRO A 170 -1.53 3.16 9.23
N ILE A 171 -0.66 2.15 8.98
CA ILE A 171 0.33 2.19 7.91
C ILE A 171 -0.05 1.14 6.86
N TYR A 172 -0.17 1.56 5.62
CA TYR A 172 -0.29 0.68 4.47
C TYR A 172 1.10 0.24 4.02
N VAL A 173 1.35 -1.07 3.99
CA VAL A 173 2.59 -1.66 3.45
C VAL A 173 2.31 -2.14 2.04
N HIS A 174 2.82 -1.39 1.07
CA HIS A 174 2.55 -1.56 -0.35
C HIS A 174 3.70 -2.26 -1.07
N PRO A 175 3.44 -3.03 -2.14
CA PRO A 175 4.48 -3.53 -3.01
C PRO A 175 5.39 -2.45 -3.58
N ALA A 176 6.62 -2.82 -3.90
CA ALA A 176 7.55 -1.99 -4.64
C ALA A 176 8.55 -2.84 -5.41
N VAL A 177 9.31 -2.16 -6.26
CA VAL A 177 10.38 -2.77 -7.04
C VAL A 177 11.33 -3.56 -6.16
N LEU A 178 11.66 -4.76 -6.61
CA LEU A 178 12.55 -5.65 -5.89
C LEU A 178 14.02 -5.23 -6.05
N PRO A 179 14.87 -5.50 -5.05
CA PRO A 179 16.31 -5.36 -5.22
C PRO A 179 16.82 -6.19 -6.40
N ALA A 180 17.82 -5.64 -7.12
CA ALA A 180 18.39 -6.25 -8.30
C ALA A 180 18.80 -7.71 -8.11
N LYS A 181 19.39 -8.03 -6.96
CA LYS A 181 19.77 -9.40 -6.64
C LYS A 181 18.57 -10.36 -6.61
N ASN A 182 17.42 -9.92 -6.07
CA ASN A 182 16.22 -10.73 -6.06
C ASN A 182 15.68 -10.94 -7.48
N TYR A 183 15.71 -9.89 -8.32
CA TYR A 183 15.32 -10.00 -9.72
C TYR A 183 16.18 -11.05 -10.44
N GLN A 184 17.50 -10.97 -10.34
CA GLN A 184 18.43 -11.89 -11.00
C GLN A 184 18.29 -13.34 -10.50
N ASP A 185 18.15 -13.54 -9.19
CA ASP A 185 18.14 -14.86 -8.59
C ASP A 185 16.81 -15.63 -8.80
N TYR A 186 15.68 -14.92 -8.93
CA TYR A 186 14.36 -15.55 -8.90
C TYR A 186 13.51 -15.32 -10.14
N TYR A 187 13.76 -14.29 -10.94
CA TYR A 187 12.84 -13.88 -12.01
C TYR A 187 13.50 -13.80 -13.38
N ALA A 188 14.76 -13.42 -13.48
CA ALA A 188 15.49 -13.38 -14.75
C ALA A 188 15.73 -14.80 -15.27
N SER A 189 15.62 -14.97 -16.60
CA SER A 189 15.85 -16.27 -17.27
C SER A 189 16.30 -16.03 -18.71
N ASP A 190 17.01 -17.00 -19.28
CA ASP A 190 17.31 -17.06 -20.71
C ASP A 190 16.20 -17.75 -21.54
N THR A 191 15.13 -18.20 -20.88
CA THR A 191 14.03 -18.93 -21.51
C THR A 191 12.80 -18.09 -21.82
N TYR A 192 12.75 -16.87 -21.31
CA TYR A 192 11.74 -15.83 -21.60
C TYR A 192 12.39 -14.45 -21.58
N ASP A 193 11.75 -13.48 -22.21
CA ASP A 193 12.31 -12.14 -22.38
C ASP A 193 12.25 -11.29 -21.08
N ASP A 194 12.92 -10.14 -21.13
CA ASP A 194 13.01 -9.22 -19.99
C ASP A 194 11.67 -8.61 -19.60
N VAL A 195 10.73 -8.50 -20.52
CA VAL A 195 9.39 -7.97 -20.27
C VAL A 195 8.62 -8.97 -19.40
N VAL A 196 8.61 -10.26 -19.77
CA VAL A 196 8.01 -11.33 -18.96
C VAL A 196 8.70 -11.42 -17.60
N ALA A 197 10.04 -11.33 -17.56
CA ALA A 197 10.80 -11.35 -16.32
C ALA A 197 10.42 -10.18 -15.39
N SER A 198 10.31 -8.96 -15.93
CA SER A 198 9.97 -7.75 -15.18
C SER A 198 8.53 -7.80 -14.66
N THR A 199 7.58 -8.24 -15.48
CA THR A 199 6.19 -8.45 -15.07
C THR A 199 6.08 -9.50 -13.97
N PHE A 200 6.79 -10.62 -14.12
CA PHE A 200 6.83 -11.67 -13.09
C PHE A 200 7.46 -11.20 -11.78
N ALA A 201 8.50 -10.37 -11.84
CA ALA A 201 9.16 -9.80 -10.67
C ALA A 201 8.33 -8.72 -9.95
N SER A 202 7.42 -8.07 -10.66
CA SER A 202 6.58 -6.99 -10.17
C SER A 202 5.14 -7.43 -9.91
N PHE A 203 4.18 -6.72 -10.52
CA PHE A 203 2.74 -6.89 -10.29
C PHE A 203 2.20 -8.28 -10.67
N GLY A 204 2.90 -9.05 -11.48
CA GLY A 204 2.51 -10.41 -11.81
C GLY A 204 2.69 -11.40 -10.65
N PHE A 205 3.64 -11.16 -9.72
CA PHE A 205 3.88 -12.09 -8.61
C PHE A 205 4.89 -11.58 -7.57
N GLY A 206 6.08 -11.13 -8.01
CA GLY A 206 7.27 -11.05 -7.16
C GLY A 206 7.18 -10.04 -6.03
N TRP A 207 6.69 -8.86 -6.28
CA TRP A 207 6.60 -7.84 -5.25
C TRP A 207 5.53 -8.17 -4.19
N HIS A 208 4.47 -8.90 -4.56
CA HIS A 208 3.46 -9.41 -3.62
C HIS A 208 4.08 -10.38 -2.62
N MET A 209 4.89 -11.32 -3.11
CA MET A 209 5.66 -12.23 -2.25
C MET A 209 6.58 -11.46 -1.29
N ASN A 210 7.17 -10.36 -1.75
CA ASN A 210 8.07 -9.56 -0.93
C ASN A 210 7.32 -8.86 0.22
N VAL A 211 6.14 -8.31 -0.03
CA VAL A 211 5.29 -7.73 1.02
C VAL A 211 4.82 -8.79 2.01
N GLY A 212 4.41 -9.96 1.54
CA GLY A 212 4.05 -11.07 2.43
C GLY A 212 5.20 -11.47 3.35
N ILE A 213 6.43 -11.57 2.82
CA ILE A 213 7.65 -11.80 3.62
C ILE A 213 7.83 -10.66 4.63
N GLN A 214 7.71 -9.41 4.23
CA GLN A 214 7.83 -8.25 5.11
C GLN A 214 6.82 -8.29 6.26
N ALA A 215 5.55 -8.58 5.97
CA ALA A 215 4.50 -8.68 6.97
C ALA A 215 4.82 -9.76 8.03
N VAL A 216 5.26 -10.95 7.59
CA VAL A 216 5.68 -12.02 8.50
C VAL A 216 6.91 -11.60 9.32
N ARG A 217 7.90 -10.94 8.73
CA ARG A 217 9.08 -10.45 9.44
C ARG A 217 8.73 -9.41 10.53
N LEU A 218 7.81 -8.49 10.24
CA LEU A 218 7.29 -7.52 11.22
C LEU A 218 6.63 -8.23 12.42
N VAL A 219 5.86 -9.30 12.18
CA VAL A 219 5.32 -10.13 13.28
C VAL A 219 6.44 -10.80 14.06
N LEU A 220 7.35 -11.50 13.39
CA LEU A 220 8.42 -12.26 14.03
C LEU A 220 9.42 -11.41 14.82
N SER A 221 9.55 -10.11 14.49
CA SER A 221 10.39 -9.17 15.23
C SER A 221 9.82 -8.79 16.61
N GLY A 222 8.56 -9.16 16.93
CA GLY A 222 7.87 -8.77 18.15
C GLY A 222 7.41 -7.30 18.16
N LEU A 223 7.35 -6.65 17.00
CA LEU A 223 6.92 -5.26 16.85
C LEU A 223 5.54 -5.01 17.49
N PHE A 224 4.58 -5.88 17.25
CA PHE A 224 3.22 -5.75 17.77
C PHE A 224 3.12 -6.01 19.28
N ASP A 225 4.04 -6.75 19.85
CA ASP A 225 4.13 -6.91 21.32
C ASP A 225 4.64 -5.65 22.02
N ARG A 226 5.48 -4.87 21.33
CA ARG A 226 5.96 -3.56 21.79
C ARG A 226 4.96 -2.43 21.50
N HIS A 227 4.22 -2.53 20.39
CA HIS A 227 3.26 -1.52 19.93
C HIS A 227 1.88 -2.15 19.70
N PRO A 228 1.13 -2.49 20.75
CA PRO A 228 -0.13 -3.24 20.63
C PRO A 228 -1.27 -2.48 19.94
N ASN A 229 -1.15 -1.17 19.75
CA ASN A 229 -2.13 -0.35 19.02
C ASN A 229 -1.80 -0.21 17.53
N LEU A 230 -0.62 -0.72 17.09
CA LEU A 230 -0.21 -0.60 15.68
C LEU A 230 -1.18 -1.36 14.79
N LYS A 231 -1.61 -0.70 13.71
CA LYS A 231 -2.49 -1.25 12.68
C LYS A 231 -1.78 -1.16 11.34
N LEU A 232 -1.73 -2.27 10.62
CA LEU A 232 -1.18 -2.32 9.27
C LEU A 232 -2.27 -2.68 8.28
N ILE A 233 -2.12 -2.20 7.04
CA ILE A 233 -2.95 -2.59 5.90
C ILE A 233 -2.02 -3.25 4.88
N ILE A 234 -2.43 -4.34 4.29
CA ILE A 234 -1.78 -5.00 3.15
C ILE A 234 -2.80 -5.30 2.06
N GLY A 235 -2.39 -5.13 0.82
CA GLY A 235 -3.22 -5.27 -0.36
C GLY A 235 -3.42 -6.71 -0.84
N HIS A 236 -3.98 -6.83 -2.04
CA HIS A 236 -3.99 -8.04 -2.87
C HIS A 236 -4.39 -9.30 -2.09
N TRP A 237 -5.46 -9.18 -1.31
CA TRP A 237 -5.97 -10.26 -0.44
C TRP A 237 -4.95 -10.80 0.56
N GLY A 238 -4.06 -9.92 1.06
CA GLY A 238 -3.12 -10.27 2.14
C GLY A 238 -1.81 -10.86 1.64
N GLU A 239 -1.43 -10.59 0.38
CA GLU A 239 -0.08 -10.83 -0.13
C GLU A 239 0.43 -12.26 0.14
N PHE A 240 -0.38 -13.26 -0.21
CA PHE A 240 -0.14 -14.70 0.02
C PHE A 240 -0.13 -15.15 1.49
N VAL A 241 -0.14 -14.25 2.46
CA VAL A 241 -0.04 -14.61 3.89
C VAL A 241 -1.19 -15.51 4.30
N SER A 242 -2.42 -15.20 3.86
CA SER A 242 -3.64 -15.95 4.18
C SER A 242 -3.49 -17.44 3.87
N PHE A 243 -2.82 -17.79 2.78
CA PHE A 243 -2.64 -19.16 2.35
C PHE A 243 -1.77 -20.01 3.29
N PHE A 244 -0.89 -19.37 4.09
CA PHE A 244 0.08 -20.07 4.92
C PHE A 244 -0.12 -19.87 6.43
N LEU A 245 -1.14 -19.15 6.89
CA LEU A 245 -1.30 -18.82 8.32
C LEU A 245 -1.30 -20.05 9.22
N ASP A 246 -2.11 -21.06 8.94
CA ASP A 246 -2.15 -22.30 9.72
C ASP A 246 -0.83 -23.06 9.72
N ARG A 247 -0.12 -22.99 8.58
CA ARG A 247 1.19 -23.64 8.46
C ARG A 247 2.25 -22.92 9.29
N MET A 248 2.20 -21.59 9.34
CA MET A 248 3.17 -20.79 10.09
C MET A 248 3.08 -20.99 11.59
N ASP A 249 1.90 -21.19 12.15
CA ASP A 249 1.70 -21.38 13.59
C ASP A 249 2.39 -22.63 14.17
N GLN A 250 2.65 -23.63 13.35
CA GLN A 250 3.27 -24.88 13.80
C GLN A 250 4.81 -24.77 13.93
N PRO A 251 5.56 -24.37 12.87
CA PRO A 251 7.02 -24.31 12.91
C PRO A 251 7.58 -22.96 13.36
N LEU A 252 6.84 -21.84 13.18
CA LEU A 252 7.32 -20.50 13.52
C LEU A 252 6.95 -20.15 14.97
N VAL A 253 7.28 -21.02 15.90
CA VAL A 253 7.18 -20.71 17.34
C VAL A 253 8.41 -19.86 17.69
N ALA A 254 8.31 -18.55 17.45
CA ALA A 254 9.34 -17.62 17.91
C ALA A 254 9.28 -17.58 19.45
N ARG A 255 10.44 -17.80 20.09
CA ARG A 255 10.53 -17.99 21.56
C ARG A 255 10.02 -16.79 22.36
N ASP A 256 10.00 -15.59 21.72
CA ASP A 256 9.69 -14.34 22.38
C ASP A 256 8.32 -13.76 22.00
N LEU A 257 7.58 -14.39 21.08
CA LEU A 257 6.22 -13.96 20.73
C LEU A 257 5.21 -14.39 21.79
N LYS A 258 4.30 -13.49 22.15
CA LYS A 258 3.24 -13.74 23.15
C LYS A 258 2.06 -14.52 22.61
N LYS A 259 1.89 -14.57 21.28
CA LYS A 259 0.75 -15.19 20.59
C LYS A 259 1.24 -16.00 19.38
N PRO A 260 0.43 -16.92 18.83
CA PRO A 260 0.69 -17.52 17.51
C PRO A 260 0.78 -16.45 16.41
N VAL A 261 1.53 -16.72 15.35
CA VAL A 261 1.71 -15.80 14.22
C VAL A 261 0.36 -15.38 13.63
N SER A 262 -0.55 -16.32 13.41
CA SER A 262 -1.89 -16.05 12.88
C SER A 262 -2.69 -15.06 13.72
N GLN A 263 -2.50 -15.08 15.04
CA GLN A 263 -3.25 -14.19 15.93
C GLN A 263 -2.79 -12.73 15.80
N TYR A 264 -1.49 -12.47 15.52
CA TYR A 264 -1.03 -11.12 15.23
C TYR A 264 -1.63 -10.58 13.93
N PHE A 265 -1.75 -11.42 12.91
CA PHE A 265 -2.41 -11.04 11.67
C PHE A 265 -3.89 -10.69 11.90
N LYS A 266 -4.60 -11.49 12.69
CA LYS A 266 -6.01 -11.22 13.05
C LYS A 266 -6.21 -9.95 13.87
N ASP A 267 -5.25 -9.61 14.74
CA ASP A 267 -5.39 -8.49 15.68
C ASP A 267 -4.97 -7.15 15.05
N HIS A 268 -4.01 -7.16 14.11
CA HIS A 268 -3.29 -5.96 13.69
C HIS A 268 -3.39 -5.64 12.20
N PHE A 269 -3.76 -6.62 11.35
CA PHE A 269 -3.77 -6.40 9.90
C PHE A 269 -5.17 -6.22 9.35
N TYR A 270 -5.28 -5.25 8.46
CA TYR A 270 -6.44 -5.03 7.60
C TYR A 270 -6.06 -5.41 6.17
N ILE A 271 -7.01 -5.95 5.42
CA ILE A 271 -6.76 -6.52 4.08
C ILE A 271 -7.64 -5.81 3.06
N THR A 272 -7.05 -5.46 1.90
CA THR A 272 -7.78 -4.92 0.76
C THR A 272 -7.71 -5.87 -0.45
N PRO A 273 -8.71 -5.83 -1.36
CA PRO A 273 -8.70 -6.61 -2.60
C PRO A 273 -7.74 -6.09 -3.68
N SER A 274 -7.38 -4.79 -3.67
CA SER A 274 -6.53 -4.16 -4.69
C SER A 274 -6.99 -4.52 -6.11
N GLY A 275 -8.27 -4.30 -6.42
CA GLY A 275 -8.86 -4.60 -7.71
C GLY A 275 -9.04 -6.09 -8.07
N MET A 276 -8.55 -7.01 -7.25
CA MET A 276 -8.72 -8.46 -7.46
C MET A 276 -10.09 -8.93 -6.94
N LEU A 277 -11.16 -8.63 -7.68
CA LEU A 277 -12.53 -8.80 -7.23
C LEU A 277 -13.03 -10.23 -7.43
N THR A 278 -12.66 -11.14 -6.52
CA THR A 278 -13.01 -12.56 -6.62
C THR A 278 -13.52 -13.14 -5.29
N GLN A 279 -14.59 -13.92 -5.36
CA GLN A 279 -15.21 -14.57 -4.20
C GLN A 279 -14.27 -15.56 -3.49
N PRO A 280 -13.49 -16.43 -4.16
CA PRO A 280 -12.63 -17.40 -3.46
C PRO A 280 -11.56 -16.76 -2.58
N GLN A 281 -10.92 -15.66 -3.03
CA GLN A 281 -9.96 -14.92 -2.22
C GLN A 281 -10.62 -14.22 -1.04
N PHE A 282 -11.78 -13.61 -1.28
CA PHE A 282 -12.60 -13.03 -0.23
C PHE A 282 -12.94 -14.05 0.86
N ASP A 283 -13.44 -15.23 0.50
CA ASP A 283 -13.82 -16.29 1.44
C ASP A 283 -12.63 -16.75 2.29
N MET A 284 -11.46 -16.90 1.67
CA MET A 284 -10.23 -17.27 2.38
C MET A 284 -9.81 -16.19 3.37
N VAL A 285 -9.77 -14.92 2.95
CA VAL A 285 -9.39 -13.81 3.82
C VAL A 285 -10.41 -13.64 4.95
N ARG A 286 -11.70 -13.70 4.65
CA ARG A 286 -12.77 -13.66 5.64
C ARG A 286 -12.61 -14.74 6.70
N HIS A 287 -12.24 -15.97 6.31
CA HIS A 287 -12.02 -17.09 7.23
C HIS A 287 -10.92 -16.77 8.25
N TYR A 288 -9.82 -16.16 7.81
CA TYR A 288 -8.67 -15.91 8.68
C TYR A 288 -8.74 -14.57 9.44
N PHE A 289 -9.21 -13.50 8.81
CA PHE A 289 -9.19 -12.15 9.37
C PHE A 289 -10.55 -11.70 9.94
N GLY A 290 -11.64 -12.34 9.52
CA GLY A 290 -12.99 -11.95 9.88
C GLY A 290 -13.49 -10.70 9.16
N ASP A 291 -14.79 -10.43 9.23
CA ASP A 291 -15.49 -9.36 8.51
C ASP A 291 -15.00 -7.95 8.89
N ASN A 292 -14.47 -7.77 10.10
CA ASN A 292 -14.10 -6.46 10.63
C ASN A 292 -12.73 -5.96 10.16
N HIS A 293 -11.95 -6.77 9.47
CA HIS A 293 -10.59 -6.46 9.04
C HIS A 293 -10.46 -6.43 7.51
N ILE A 294 -11.56 -6.50 6.78
CA ILE A 294 -11.58 -6.37 5.33
C ILE A 294 -11.99 -4.93 4.99
N LEU A 295 -11.15 -4.25 4.25
CA LEU A 295 -11.40 -2.94 3.66
C LEU A 295 -11.68 -3.10 2.16
N TYR A 296 -12.02 -2.00 1.47
CA TYR A 296 -12.29 -2.04 0.05
C TYR A 296 -11.26 -1.20 -0.73
N SER A 297 -10.95 -1.60 -1.97
CA SER A 297 -9.99 -0.87 -2.82
C SER A 297 -10.14 -1.25 -4.29
N ALA A 298 -9.77 -0.32 -5.18
CA ALA A 298 -9.72 -0.53 -6.61
C ALA A 298 -8.29 -0.68 -7.14
N ASP A 299 -7.29 -0.07 -6.49
CA ASP A 299 -5.94 0.12 -7.01
C ASP A 299 -5.93 1.09 -8.22
N TYR A 300 -6.83 2.11 -8.15
CA TYR A 300 -6.96 3.12 -9.20
C TYR A 300 -5.71 4.04 -9.23
N PRO A 301 -5.17 4.43 -10.40
CA PRO A 301 -5.69 4.17 -11.73
C PRO A 301 -5.11 2.90 -12.40
N TYR A 302 -4.24 2.17 -11.73
CA TYR A 302 -3.57 0.99 -12.30
C TYR A 302 -4.55 -0.12 -12.65
N ILE A 303 -5.59 -0.27 -11.84
CA ILE A 303 -6.75 -1.11 -12.13
C ILE A 303 -7.99 -0.24 -12.04
N GLN A 304 -8.84 -0.30 -13.06
CA GLN A 304 -10.10 0.43 -13.14
C GLN A 304 -11.25 -0.57 -13.34
N PRO A 305 -11.60 -1.37 -12.31
CA PRO A 305 -12.58 -2.43 -12.48
C PRO A 305 -13.98 -1.84 -12.66
N GLU A 306 -14.57 -2.02 -13.83
CA GLU A 306 -15.96 -1.62 -14.12
C GLU A 306 -16.97 -2.34 -13.21
N THR A 307 -16.55 -3.38 -12.52
CA THR A 307 -17.37 -4.21 -11.64
C THR A 307 -17.17 -3.93 -10.15
N LEU A 308 -16.47 -2.86 -9.77
CA LEU A 308 -16.17 -2.56 -8.37
C LEU A 308 -17.43 -2.49 -7.51
N GLY A 309 -18.40 -1.65 -7.88
CA GLY A 309 -19.68 -1.56 -7.18
C GLY A 309 -20.49 -2.86 -7.23
N ILE A 310 -20.48 -3.54 -8.37
CA ILE A 310 -21.21 -4.79 -8.58
C ILE A 310 -20.66 -5.91 -7.69
N PHE A 311 -19.35 -6.02 -7.55
CA PHE A 311 -18.73 -7.07 -6.71
C PHE A 311 -19.22 -7.01 -5.27
N LEU A 312 -19.32 -5.83 -4.66
CA LEU A 312 -19.88 -5.67 -3.30
C LEU A 312 -21.33 -6.14 -3.23
N GLU A 313 -22.12 -5.85 -4.25
CA GLU A 313 -23.53 -6.25 -4.30
C GLU A 313 -23.70 -7.76 -4.47
N GLU A 314 -22.82 -8.40 -5.23
CA GLU A 314 -22.86 -9.82 -5.54
C GLU A 314 -22.16 -10.72 -4.52
N LEU A 315 -21.39 -10.16 -3.56
CA LEU A 315 -20.76 -10.94 -2.49
C LEU A 315 -21.78 -11.86 -1.79
N ASP A 316 -21.44 -13.14 -1.62
CA ASP A 316 -22.29 -14.12 -0.93
C ASP A 316 -22.17 -13.97 0.60
N VAL A 317 -22.68 -12.84 1.10
CA VAL A 317 -22.75 -12.51 2.53
C VAL A 317 -24.00 -11.67 2.82
N ASP A 318 -24.34 -11.53 4.10
CA ASP A 318 -25.44 -10.66 4.50
C ASP A 318 -25.15 -9.16 4.27
N GLN A 319 -26.20 -8.36 4.30
CA GLN A 319 -26.12 -6.93 4.04
C GLN A 319 -25.24 -6.18 5.06
N GLU A 320 -25.26 -6.58 6.32
CA GLU A 320 -24.44 -5.98 7.38
C GLU A 320 -22.95 -6.19 7.08
N THR A 321 -22.57 -7.36 6.63
CA THR A 321 -21.19 -7.67 6.23
C THR A 321 -20.76 -6.86 5.00
N LYS A 322 -21.63 -6.72 3.99
CA LYS A 322 -21.37 -5.86 2.83
C LYS A 322 -21.11 -4.41 3.24
N GLU A 323 -21.92 -3.86 4.12
CA GLU A 323 -21.77 -2.49 4.63
C GLU A 323 -20.51 -2.30 5.45
N LYS A 324 -20.13 -3.30 6.26
CA LYS A 324 -18.84 -3.28 6.98
C LYS A 324 -17.66 -3.16 6.02
N ILE A 325 -17.65 -3.95 4.95
CA ILE A 325 -16.56 -3.96 3.96
C ILE A 325 -16.57 -2.69 3.12
N ALA A 326 -17.74 -2.25 2.68
CA ALA A 326 -17.87 -1.08 1.83
C ALA A 326 -17.37 0.20 2.51
N TYR A 327 -17.75 0.43 3.77
CA TYR A 327 -17.44 1.68 4.48
C TYR A 327 -17.23 1.52 6.00
N GLY A 328 -17.98 0.66 6.68
CA GLY A 328 -18.01 0.64 8.15
C GLY A 328 -16.67 0.34 8.80
N ASN A 329 -15.84 -0.53 8.20
CA ASN A 329 -14.49 -0.83 8.67
C ASN A 329 -13.55 0.36 8.45
N ALA A 330 -13.67 1.03 7.31
CA ALA A 330 -12.90 2.23 7.00
C ALA A 330 -13.25 3.38 7.94
N GLU A 331 -14.55 3.64 8.18
CA GLU A 331 -15.02 4.67 9.11
C GLU A 331 -14.45 4.46 10.52
N ARG A 332 -14.49 3.21 11.00
CA ARG A 332 -13.94 2.85 12.30
C ARG A 332 -12.42 3.01 12.35
N LEU A 333 -11.70 2.53 11.33
CA LEU A 333 -10.24 2.57 11.27
C LEU A 333 -9.70 4.00 11.19
N LEU A 334 -10.37 4.86 10.40
CA LEU A 334 -9.94 6.23 10.10
C LEU A 334 -10.63 7.29 10.96
N TYR A 335 -11.47 6.87 11.91
CA TYR A 335 -12.26 7.76 12.79
C TYR A 335 -13.09 8.79 12.00
N LEU A 336 -13.74 8.34 10.93
CA LEU A 336 -14.68 9.16 10.15
C LEU A 336 -16.02 9.23 10.88
N LYS A 337 -16.71 10.38 10.74
CA LYS A 337 -18.02 10.63 11.38
C LYS A 337 -19.15 10.49 10.38
#